data_eac4c38744eefee78f62bc6858af1a80
#
_entry.id   eac4c38744eefee78f62bc6858af1a80
#
_cell.length_a   1.000
_cell.length_b   1.000
_cell.length_c   1.000
_cell.angle_alpha   90.00
_cell.angle_beta   90.00
_cell.angle_gamma   90.00
#
_symmetry.space_group_name_H-M   'P 1'
#
loop_
_entity.id
_entity.type
_entity.pdbx_description
1 polymer ?
#
loop_
_entity_poly.entity_id
_entity_poly.type
_entity_poly.pdbx_seq_one_letter_code
_entity_poly.pdbx_strand_id
1 'polypeptide(L)'
;MDGWTLHWLEASGYLSGYRAEITAAFEQAYRTVSTMMPPPRLDVIVQRLAGETIPEMGLVGRAYRSTMFSMTVDPDNPNFIRSLSDGALHRQIVHEVHHCMRMVGPGYGYTLGEALVSEGLAGQFVRHLMGTQPEPWECAVTPQVLQAALPGAEELASFHYDHAVWFFGTGARPRWLGYSLGYQIAGRWLARAGDVDAALWVNVPAETVLAVGLERGTQDS
;
A
#
# COMPACT_ATOMS: atom_id res chain seq x y z
N MET A 1 -14.55 4.03 -16.37
CA MET A 1 -13.92 4.49 -15.10
C MET A 1 -14.69 5.74 -14.62
N ASP A 2 -15.93 5.52 -14.24
CA ASP A 2 -16.79 6.62 -13.78
C ASP A 2 -16.37 7.10 -12.39
N GLY A 3 -16.14 8.42 -12.23
CA GLY A 3 -15.72 9.01 -10.97
C GLY A 3 -14.21 9.08 -10.70
N TRP A 4 -13.35 8.56 -11.57
CA TRP A 4 -11.90 8.78 -11.52
C TRP A 4 -11.47 9.73 -12.62
N THR A 5 -10.78 10.82 -12.24
CA THR A 5 -10.23 11.81 -13.17
C THR A 5 -8.71 11.77 -13.13
N LEU A 6 -8.07 11.49 -14.25
CA LEU A 6 -6.60 11.50 -14.36
C LEU A 6 -6.11 12.88 -14.78
N HIS A 7 -5.31 13.50 -13.91
CA HIS A 7 -4.64 14.79 -14.14
C HIS A 7 -3.18 14.54 -14.50
N TRP A 8 -2.84 14.76 -15.77
CA TRP A 8 -1.51 14.52 -16.27
C TRP A 8 -0.62 15.75 -16.09
N LEU A 9 0.39 15.65 -15.22
CA LEU A 9 1.41 16.68 -15.03
C LEU A 9 2.63 16.35 -15.88
N GLU A 10 2.54 16.60 -17.17
CA GLU A 10 3.56 16.21 -18.16
C GLU A 10 3.69 17.21 -19.32
N ALA A 11 3.80 18.49 -19.00
CA ALA A 11 3.99 19.54 -20.04
C ALA A 11 5.20 19.27 -20.99
N SER A 12 6.17 18.49 -20.53
CA SER A 12 7.31 18.03 -21.34
C SER A 12 6.97 16.98 -22.40
N GLY A 13 5.81 16.30 -22.29
CA GLY A 13 5.39 15.22 -23.20
C GLY A 13 6.08 13.86 -22.99
N TYR A 14 6.91 13.71 -21.96
CA TYR A 14 7.67 12.46 -21.73
C TYR A 14 6.77 11.24 -21.44
N LEU A 15 5.53 11.43 -20.97
CA LEU A 15 4.59 10.37 -20.71
C LEU A 15 3.67 10.05 -21.89
N SER A 16 3.76 10.80 -22.99
CA SER A 16 2.84 10.65 -24.13
C SER A 16 2.82 9.23 -24.69
N GLY A 17 3.99 8.56 -24.75
CA GLY A 17 4.13 7.20 -25.24
C GLY A 17 3.57 6.10 -24.31
N TYR A 18 3.27 6.44 -23.06
CA TYR A 18 2.83 5.48 -22.02
C TYR A 18 1.40 5.73 -21.54
N ARG A 19 0.73 6.77 -22.07
CA ARG A 19 -0.62 7.15 -21.62
C ARG A 19 -1.64 6.04 -21.76
N ALA A 20 -1.57 5.28 -22.85
CA ALA A 20 -2.53 4.20 -23.12
C ALA A 20 -2.40 3.08 -22.09
N GLU A 21 -1.17 2.62 -21.84
CA GLU A 21 -0.87 1.57 -20.86
C GLU A 21 -1.20 1.99 -19.44
N ILE A 22 -0.81 3.21 -19.06
CA ILE A 22 -1.12 3.75 -17.73
C ILE A 22 -2.63 3.89 -17.55
N THR A 23 -3.37 4.44 -18.54
CA THR A 23 -4.83 4.56 -18.48
C THR A 23 -5.49 3.19 -18.36
N ALA A 24 -5.03 2.20 -19.14
CA ALA A 24 -5.53 0.84 -19.07
C ALA A 24 -5.34 0.20 -17.68
N ALA A 25 -4.21 0.46 -17.02
CA ALA A 25 -3.97 -0.01 -15.65
C ALA A 25 -4.96 0.62 -14.65
N PHE A 26 -5.27 1.92 -14.77
CA PHE A 26 -6.31 2.56 -13.97
C PHE A 26 -7.70 1.99 -14.21
N GLU A 27 -8.06 1.72 -15.47
CA GLU A 27 -9.33 1.09 -15.79
C GLU A 27 -9.43 -0.34 -15.22
N GLN A 28 -8.34 -1.09 -15.24
CA GLN A 28 -8.27 -2.42 -14.63
C GLN A 28 -8.44 -2.33 -13.12
N ALA A 29 -7.72 -1.40 -12.45
CA ALA A 29 -7.83 -1.19 -11.01
C ALA A 29 -9.26 -0.79 -10.60
N TYR A 30 -9.90 0.10 -11.36
CA TYR A 30 -11.30 0.46 -11.14
C TYR A 30 -12.21 -0.77 -11.19
N ARG A 31 -12.07 -1.61 -12.22
CA ARG A 31 -12.84 -2.87 -12.34
C ARG A 31 -12.56 -3.83 -11.20
N THR A 32 -11.29 -3.98 -10.82
CA THR A 32 -10.88 -4.85 -9.70
C THR A 32 -11.53 -4.40 -8.38
N VAL A 33 -11.47 -3.13 -8.03
CA VAL A 33 -12.13 -2.62 -6.81
C VAL A 33 -13.65 -2.77 -6.91
N SER A 34 -14.24 -2.56 -8.09
CA SER A 34 -15.68 -2.69 -8.33
C SER A 34 -16.22 -4.10 -8.08
N THR A 35 -15.38 -5.13 -8.07
CA THR A 35 -15.81 -6.50 -7.75
C THR A 35 -16.23 -6.68 -6.28
N MET A 36 -15.74 -5.81 -5.40
CA MET A 36 -15.98 -5.91 -3.97
C MET A 36 -16.86 -4.77 -3.44
N MET A 37 -16.62 -3.54 -3.90
CA MET A 37 -17.33 -2.36 -3.43
C MET A 37 -17.35 -1.27 -4.49
N PRO A 38 -18.29 -0.30 -4.44
CA PRO A 38 -18.27 0.86 -5.32
C PRO A 38 -16.95 1.64 -5.14
N PRO A 39 -16.17 1.85 -6.22
CA PRO A 39 -14.95 2.64 -6.14
C PRO A 39 -15.26 4.09 -5.71
N PRO A 40 -14.42 4.72 -4.87
CA PRO A 40 -14.59 6.12 -4.47
C PRO A 40 -14.42 7.05 -5.67
N ARG A 41 -14.91 8.30 -5.56
CA ARG A 41 -14.57 9.35 -6.54
C ARG A 41 -13.17 9.86 -6.27
N LEU A 42 -12.30 9.88 -7.30
CA LEU A 42 -10.89 10.21 -7.14
C LEU A 42 -10.38 11.18 -8.21
N ASP A 43 -9.64 12.17 -7.77
CA ASP A 43 -8.67 12.90 -8.58
C ASP A 43 -7.31 12.22 -8.48
N VAL A 44 -6.74 11.82 -9.60
CA VAL A 44 -5.45 11.14 -9.63
C VAL A 44 -4.44 11.97 -10.39
N ILE A 45 -3.37 12.37 -9.71
CA ILE A 45 -2.23 13.04 -10.36
C ILE A 45 -1.32 11.97 -10.94
N VAL A 46 -1.10 12.01 -12.25
CA VAL A 46 -0.10 11.19 -12.92
C VAL A 46 1.05 12.11 -13.34
N GLN A 47 2.25 11.83 -12.81
CA GLN A 47 3.42 12.69 -13.02
C GLN A 47 4.70 11.88 -13.24
N ARG A 48 5.69 12.52 -13.90
CA ARG A 48 7.06 12.01 -14.00
C ARG A 48 7.96 12.75 -13.03
N LEU A 49 8.64 11.99 -12.15
CA LEU A 49 9.76 12.52 -11.36
C LEU A 49 10.89 11.48 -11.37
N ALA A 50 11.97 11.79 -12.05
CA ALA A 50 13.12 10.91 -12.16
C ALA A 50 13.78 10.70 -10.79
N GLY A 51 14.03 9.45 -10.41
CA GLY A 51 14.66 9.09 -9.15
C GLY A 51 13.74 9.18 -7.91
N GLU A 52 12.51 9.67 -8.04
CA GLU A 52 11.53 9.81 -6.95
C GLU A 52 10.55 8.63 -6.90
N THR A 53 11.02 7.44 -7.25
CA THR A 53 10.21 6.23 -7.35
C THR A 53 10.85 5.07 -6.58
N ILE A 54 10.10 4.00 -6.38
CA ILE A 54 10.66 2.74 -5.86
C ILE A 54 11.59 2.18 -6.94
N PRO A 55 12.91 2.04 -6.66
CA PRO A 55 13.89 1.66 -7.70
C PRO A 55 13.57 0.32 -8.38
N GLU A 56 12.96 -0.60 -7.64
CA GLU A 56 12.59 -1.93 -8.12
C GLU A 56 11.44 -1.90 -9.14
N MET A 57 10.72 -0.78 -9.25
CA MET A 57 9.53 -0.65 -10.11
C MET A 57 9.57 0.54 -11.07
N GLY A 58 10.29 1.61 -10.72
CA GLY A 58 10.21 2.87 -11.46
C GLY A 58 8.85 3.57 -11.32
N LEU A 59 8.12 3.29 -10.24
CA LEU A 59 6.87 3.95 -9.90
C LEU A 59 6.66 3.98 -8.38
N VAL A 60 5.81 4.90 -7.91
CA VAL A 60 5.35 4.98 -6.53
C VAL A 60 4.00 5.68 -6.47
N GLY A 61 3.08 5.14 -5.66
CA GLY A 61 1.83 5.78 -5.31
C GLY A 61 1.97 6.61 -4.03
N ARG A 62 1.07 7.57 -3.86
CA ARG A 62 0.91 8.29 -2.60
C ARG A 62 -0.51 8.83 -2.44
N ALA A 63 -1.25 8.29 -1.48
CA ALA A 63 -2.55 8.83 -1.09
C ALA A 63 -2.37 10.09 -0.21
N TYR A 64 -3.14 11.12 -0.50
CA TYR A 64 -3.12 12.39 0.24
C TYR A 64 -4.37 12.58 1.08
N ARG A 65 -5.50 12.11 0.58
CA ARG A 65 -6.82 12.22 1.19
C ARG A 65 -7.80 11.24 0.55
N SER A 66 -8.96 11.10 1.12
CA SER A 66 -9.99 10.16 0.66
C SER A 66 -10.41 10.32 -0.81
N THR A 67 -10.11 11.47 -1.42
CA THR A 67 -10.52 11.81 -2.79
C THR A 67 -9.35 12.04 -3.73
N MET A 68 -8.08 11.82 -3.29
CA MET A 68 -6.93 12.14 -4.12
C MET A 68 -5.70 11.30 -3.77
N PHE A 69 -5.04 10.79 -4.81
CA PHE A 69 -3.68 10.25 -4.72
C PHE A 69 -2.84 10.64 -5.95
N SER A 70 -1.52 10.46 -5.87
CA SER A 70 -0.64 10.57 -7.04
C SER A 70 -0.05 9.22 -7.40
N MET A 71 0.17 9.03 -8.69
CA MET A 71 1.02 8.00 -9.26
C MET A 71 2.20 8.67 -9.94
N THR A 72 3.37 8.53 -9.32
CA THR A 72 4.64 9.02 -9.86
C THR A 72 5.32 7.90 -10.61
N VAL A 73 5.77 8.17 -11.82
CA VAL A 73 6.44 7.21 -12.69
C VAL A 73 7.78 7.78 -13.19
N ASP A 74 8.73 6.88 -13.40
CA ASP A 74 10.04 7.21 -13.93
C ASP A 74 10.36 6.33 -15.16
N PRO A 75 10.06 6.79 -16.38
CA PRO A 75 10.35 6.05 -17.61
C PRO A 75 11.83 5.78 -17.85
N ASP A 76 12.73 6.50 -17.20
CA ASP A 76 14.18 6.27 -17.30
C ASP A 76 14.65 5.15 -16.37
N ASN A 77 13.81 4.70 -15.43
CA ASN A 77 14.10 3.55 -14.59
C ASN A 77 14.01 2.25 -15.42
N PRO A 78 15.04 1.37 -15.37
CA PRO A 78 15.06 0.15 -16.18
C PRO A 78 13.93 -0.85 -15.87
N ASN A 79 13.30 -0.74 -14.70
CA ASN A 79 12.21 -1.61 -14.29
C ASN A 79 10.82 -1.09 -14.70
N PHE A 80 10.70 0.18 -15.13
CA PHE A 80 9.41 0.81 -15.39
C PHE A 80 8.59 0.06 -16.45
N ILE A 81 9.19 -0.28 -17.59
CA ILE A 81 8.51 -1.01 -18.68
C ILE A 81 7.97 -2.37 -18.21
N ARG A 82 8.76 -3.08 -17.39
CA ARG A 82 8.32 -4.33 -16.79
C ARG A 82 7.09 -4.09 -15.89
N SER A 83 7.10 -3.05 -15.06
CA SER A 83 6.02 -2.71 -14.15
C SER A 83 4.71 -2.34 -14.84
N LEU A 84 4.77 -1.85 -16.09
CA LEU A 84 3.58 -1.67 -16.93
C LEU A 84 2.99 -3.00 -17.40
N SER A 85 3.84 -4.01 -17.66
CA SER A 85 3.44 -5.28 -18.29
C SER A 85 3.16 -6.41 -17.29
N ASP A 86 3.79 -6.42 -16.10
CA ASP A 86 3.66 -7.48 -15.10
C ASP A 86 2.55 -7.22 -14.06
N GLY A 87 1.78 -6.14 -14.25
CA GLY A 87 0.68 -5.74 -13.39
C GLY A 87 1.09 -4.99 -12.13
N ALA A 88 2.37 -4.62 -11.95
CA ALA A 88 2.82 -3.88 -10.76
C ALA A 88 2.12 -2.51 -10.65
N LEU A 89 1.97 -1.78 -11.77
CA LEU A 89 1.21 -0.53 -11.76
C LEU A 89 -0.25 -0.73 -11.35
N HIS A 90 -0.91 -1.78 -11.83
CA HIS A 90 -2.28 -2.11 -11.46
C HIS A 90 -2.39 -2.39 -9.95
N ARG A 91 -1.49 -3.20 -9.38
CA ARG A 91 -1.46 -3.51 -7.94
C ARG A 91 -1.22 -2.27 -7.11
N GLN A 92 -0.28 -1.41 -7.52
CA GLN A 92 0.00 -0.16 -6.82
C GLN A 92 -1.20 0.79 -6.81
N ILE A 93 -1.95 0.89 -7.92
CA ILE A 93 -3.18 1.70 -7.98
C ILE A 93 -4.22 1.15 -6.98
N VAL A 94 -4.44 -0.16 -6.92
CA VAL A 94 -5.39 -0.78 -5.97
C VAL A 94 -4.96 -0.52 -4.53
N HIS A 95 -3.67 -0.55 -4.23
CA HIS A 95 -3.09 -0.22 -2.92
C HIS A 95 -3.43 1.23 -2.51
N GLU A 96 -3.19 2.20 -3.39
CA GLU A 96 -3.48 3.62 -3.10
C GLU A 96 -4.98 3.90 -2.97
N VAL A 97 -5.79 3.22 -3.76
CA VAL A 97 -7.27 3.31 -3.65
C VAL A 97 -7.73 2.80 -2.27
N HIS A 98 -7.13 1.73 -1.75
CA HIS A 98 -7.44 1.27 -0.39
C HIS A 98 -7.13 2.35 0.66
N HIS A 99 -5.97 3.02 0.58
CA HIS A 99 -5.67 4.15 1.47
C HIS A 99 -6.71 5.27 1.36
N CYS A 100 -7.10 5.66 0.15
CA CYS A 100 -8.13 6.67 -0.06
C CYS A 100 -9.47 6.28 0.58
N MET A 101 -9.90 5.02 0.42
CA MET A 101 -11.13 4.51 1.03
C MET A 101 -11.04 4.51 2.56
N ARG A 102 -9.91 4.06 3.12
CA ARG A 102 -9.69 4.05 4.57
C ARG A 102 -9.66 5.46 5.17
N MET A 103 -9.21 6.46 4.43
CA MET A 103 -9.20 7.87 4.85
C MET A 103 -10.59 8.49 5.01
N VAL A 104 -11.67 7.82 4.60
CA VAL A 104 -13.06 8.25 4.92
C VAL A 104 -13.41 7.97 6.37
N GLY A 105 -12.84 6.92 6.96
CA GLY A 105 -13.08 6.47 8.33
C GLY A 105 -11.84 6.60 9.22
N PRO A 106 -11.14 5.51 9.57
CA PRO A 106 -10.02 5.51 10.51
C PRO A 106 -8.82 6.35 10.06
N GLY A 107 -8.67 6.58 8.76
CA GLY A 107 -7.54 7.30 8.19
C GLY A 107 -6.31 6.41 7.96
N TYR A 108 -5.25 7.03 7.43
CA TYR A 108 -3.91 6.41 7.37
C TYR A 108 -3.32 6.29 8.78
N GLY A 109 -3.63 7.29 9.64
CA GLY A 109 -3.15 7.38 11.00
C GLY A 109 -1.94 8.29 11.18
N TYR A 110 -1.61 8.54 12.44
CA TYR A 110 -0.53 9.44 12.85
C TYR A 110 0.55 8.71 13.67
N THR A 111 0.24 7.53 14.21
CA THR A 111 1.18 6.72 14.99
C THR A 111 1.83 5.63 14.15
N LEU A 112 2.93 5.09 14.64
CA LEU A 112 3.59 3.94 14.00
C LEU A 112 2.63 2.77 13.84
N GLY A 113 1.87 2.44 14.88
CA GLY A 113 0.94 1.31 14.84
C GLY A 113 -0.15 1.49 13.77
N GLU A 114 -0.70 2.69 13.64
CA GLU A 114 -1.68 3.01 12.60
C GLU A 114 -1.07 2.92 11.20
N ALA A 115 0.14 3.41 11.01
CA ALA A 115 0.85 3.31 9.73
C ALA A 115 1.12 1.85 9.35
N LEU A 116 1.61 1.01 10.28
CA LEU A 116 1.81 -0.41 10.04
C LEU A 116 0.52 -1.11 9.60
N VAL A 117 -0.60 -0.81 10.27
CA VAL A 117 -1.90 -1.39 9.92
C VAL A 117 -2.39 -0.89 8.56
N SER A 118 -2.24 0.40 8.27
CA SER A 118 -2.69 0.97 6.99
C SER A 118 -1.95 0.36 5.80
N GLU A 119 -0.62 0.24 5.87
CA GLU A 119 0.18 -0.40 4.83
C GLU A 119 -0.13 -1.90 4.73
N GLY A 120 -0.21 -2.57 5.87
CA GLY A 120 -0.50 -4.00 5.90
C GLY A 120 -1.86 -4.36 5.32
N LEU A 121 -2.91 -3.60 5.65
CA LEU A 121 -4.24 -3.80 5.10
C LEU A 121 -4.30 -3.51 3.60
N ALA A 122 -3.60 -2.47 3.12
CA ALA A 122 -3.55 -2.14 1.69
C ALA A 122 -2.90 -3.27 0.88
N GLY A 123 -1.77 -3.82 1.34
CA GLY A 123 -1.14 -4.97 0.71
C GLY A 123 -2.01 -6.23 0.74
N GLN A 124 -2.62 -6.55 1.88
CA GLN A 124 -3.55 -7.69 1.99
C GLN A 124 -4.80 -7.51 1.13
N PHE A 125 -5.29 -6.29 0.96
CA PHE A 125 -6.41 -5.97 0.07
C PHE A 125 -6.07 -6.25 -1.40
N VAL A 126 -4.88 -5.85 -1.86
CA VAL A 126 -4.38 -6.18 -3.19
C VAL A 126 -4.34 -7.70 -3.38
N ARG A 127 -3.75 -8.43 -2.43
CA ARG A 127 -3.69 -9.89 -2.47
C ARG A 127 -5.07 -10.52 -2.54
N HIS A 128 -6.02 -10.04 -1.73
CA HIS A 128 -7.39 -10.56 -1.68
C HIS A 128 -8.11 -10.39 -3.02
N LEU A 129 -8.05 -9.19 -3.61
CA LEU A 129 -8.76 -8.89 -4.85
C LEU A 129 -8.11 -9.52 -6.09
N MET A 130 -6.79 -9.64 -6.10
CA MET A 130 -6.07 -10.02 -7.32
C MET A 130 -5.45 -11.43 -7.24
N GLY A 131 -5.49 -12.10 -6.08
CA GLY A 131 -4.91 -13.43 -5.89
C GLY A 131 -3.38 -13.48 -6.08
N THR A 132 -2.70 -12.33 -5.95
CA THR A 132 -1.26 -12.22 -6.20
C THR A 132 -0.42 -12.64 -5.00
N GLN A 133 0.86 -12.93 -5.25
CA GLN A 133 1.85 -13.05 -4.17
C GLN A 133 2.10 -11.67 -3.52
N PRO A 134 2.62 -11.65 -2.27
CA PRO A 134 3.06 -10.41 -1.65
C PRO A 134 4.07 -9.66 -2.53
N GLU A 135 4.03 -8.34 -2.48
CA GLU A 135 5.07 -7.53 -3.11
C GLU A 135 6.43 -7.74 -2.42
N PRO A 136 7.55 -7.51 -3.11
CA PRO A 136 8.89 -7.75 -2.54
C PRO A 136 9.12 -7.08 -1.18
N TRP A 137 8.58 -5.87 -0.96
CA TRP A 137 8.74 -5.15 0.31
C TRP A 137 7.83 -5.69 1.43
N GLU A 138 6.74 -6.38 1.10
CA GLU A 138 5.84 -7.00 2.08
C GLU A 138 6.40 -8.30 2.66
N CYS A 139 7.39 -8.89 2.00
CA CYS A 139 8.06 -10.12 2.41
C CYS A 139 9.61 -10.02 2.45
N ALA A 140 10.14 -8.78 2.45
CA ALA A 140 11.59 -8.54 2.43
C ALA A 140 12.32 -9.00 3.70
N VAL A 141 11.61 -9.00 4.84
CA VAL A 141 12.21 -9.26 6.16
C VAL A 141 11.76 -10.62 6.67
N THR A 142 12.72 -11.44 7.10
CA THR A 142 12.45 -12.81 7.56
C THR A 142 11.62 -12.82 8.85
N PRO A 143 10.82 -13.88 9.12
CA PRO A 143 10.01 -13.97 10.34
C PRO A 143 10.81 -13.80 11.64
N GLN A 144 12.04 -14.30 11.69
CA GLN A 144 12.93 -14.19 12.85
C GLN A 144 13.32 -12.73 13.11
N VAL A 145 13.64 -11.98 12.05
CA VAL A 145 13.99 -10.55 12.16
C VAL A 145 12.75 -9.73 12.51
N LEU A 146 11.58 -10.04 11.92
CA LEU A 146 10.32 -9.38 12.27
C LEU A 146 9.99 -9.57 13.76
N GLN A 147 10.15 -10.79 14.28
CA GLN A 147 9.91 -11.08 15.68
C GLN A 147 10.87 -10.32 16.62
N ALA A 148 12.14 -10.20 16.24
CA ALA A 148 13.14 -9.46 17.01
C ALA A 148 12.93 -7.93 16.96
N ALA A 149 12.30 -7.43 15.89
CA ALA A 149 12.08 -6.00 15.64
C ALA A 149 10.66 -5.52 16.02
N LEU A 150 9.86 -6.37 16.69
CA LEU A 150 8.51 -5.99 17.12
C LEU A 150 8.56 -4.73 18.01
N PRO A 151 7.82 -3.67 17.65
CA PRO A 151 7.78 -2.46 18.47
C PRO A 151 7.03 -2.68 19.78
N GLY A 152 7.47 -2.03 20.83
CA GLY A 152 6.74 -1.99 22.11
C GLY A 152 5.49 -1.09 22.02
N ALA A 153 4.64 -1.16 23.04
CA ALA A 153 3.40 -0.38 23.09
C ALA A 153 3.62 1.14 22.97
N GLU A 154 4.65 1.66 23.62
CA GLU A 154 5.04 3.08 23.56
C GLU A 154 5.47 3.48 22.13
N GLU A 155 6.26 2.64 21.47
CA GLU A 155 6.72 2.89 20.10
C GLU A 155 5.56 2.82 19.11
N LEU A 156 4.65 1.86 19.25
CA LEU A 156 3.42 1.77 18.44
C LEU A 156 2.54 3.01 18.58
N ALA A 157 2.43 3.58 19.79
CA ALA A 157 1.65 4.79 20.05
C ALA A 157 2.38 6.10 19.71
N SER A 158 3.62 6.04 19.25
CA SER A 158 4.42 7.23 18.97
C SER A 158 3.92 8.00 17.74
N PHE A 159 3.65 9.30 17.92
CA PHE A 159 3.39 10.28 16.86
C PHE A 159 4.67 10.79 16.19
N HIS A 160 5.84 10.48 16.74
CA HIS A 160 7.15 10.98 16.32
C HIS A 160 8.02 9.88 15.71
N TYR A 161 7.41 8.81 15.19
CA TYR A 161 8.17 7.80 14.47
C TYR A 161 8.72 8.35 13.16
N ASP A 162 9.93 7.94 12.80
CA ASP A 162 10.51 8.28 11.52
C ASP A 162 10.05 7.26 10.45
N HIS A 163 9.17 7.71 9.56
CA HIS A 163 8.62 6.87 8.49
C HIS A 163 9.71 6.32 7.57
N ALA A 164 10.72 7.15 7.23
CA ALA A 164 11.79 6.72 6.34
C ALA A 164 12.68 5.64 6.98
N VAL A 165 12.90 5.72 8.28
CA VAL A 165 13.63 4.68 9.04
C VAL A 165 12.85 3.37 9.06
N TRP A 166 11.53 3.42 9.33
CA TRP A 166 10.69 2.22 9.45
C TRP A 166 10.40 1.55 8.12
N PHE A 167 10.08 2.34 7.09
CA PHE A 167 9.56 1.80 5.83
C PHE A 167 10.61 1.75 4.71
N PHE A 168 11.61 2.64 4.74
CA PHE A 168 12.65 2.69 3.69
C PHE A 168 14.05 2.29 4.19
N GLY A 169 14.24 2.10 5.49
CA GLY A 169 15.51 1.67 6.05
C GLY A 169 16.62 2.71 5.93
N THR A 170 16.29 4.00 6.09
CA THR A 170 17.30 5.09 6.02
C THR A 170 18.17 5.20 7.27
N GLY A 171 17.96 4.32 8.28
CA GLY A 171 18.70 4.27 9.54
C GLY A 171 19.20 2.87 9.85
N ALA A 172 19.17 2.50 11.14
CA ALA A 172 19.64 1.21 11.63
C ALA A 172 18.67 0.04 11.43
N ARG A 173 17.45 0.29 10.97
CA ARG A 173 16.43 -0.75 10.75
C ARG A 173 16.58 -1.37 9.36
N PRO A 174 16.20 -2.65 9.20
CA PRO A 174 16.14 -3.26 7.88
C PRO A 174 15.23 -2.48 6.92
N ARG A 175 15.64 -2.36 5.67
CA ARG A 175 14.80 -1.79 4.62
C ARG A 175 13.49 -2.60 4.51
N TRP A 176 12.37 -1.91 4.32
CA TRP A 176 11.04 -2.51 4.20
C TRP A 176 10.49 -3.18 5.47
N LEU A 177 11.11 -2.93 6.64
CA LEU A 177 10.65 -3.51 7.90
C LEU A 177 9.18 -3.20 8.18
N GLY A 178 8.76 -1.94 8.04
CA GLY A 178 7.39 -1.50 8.32
C GLY A 178 6.38 -2.17 7.41
N TYR A 179 6.67 -2.28 6.10
CA TYR A 179 5.80 -2.99 5.16
C TYR A 179 5.67 -4.48 5.48
N SER A 180 6.80 -5.16 5.68
CA SER A 180 6.80 -6.61 5.99
C SER A 180 6.09 -6.89 7.32
N LEU A 181 6.29 -6.05 8.34
CA LEU A 181 5.65 -6.18 9.64
C LEU A 181 4.14 -5.90 9.57
N GLY A 182 3.76 -4.79 8.93
CA GLY A 182 2.36 -4.42 8.71
C GLY A 182 1.60 -5.50 7.94
N TYR A 183 2.19 -6.02 6.87
CA TYR A 183 1.60 -7.11 6.08
C TYR A 183 1.36 -8.38 6.91
N GLN A 184 2.33 -8.75 7.78
CA GLN A 184 2.20 -9.89 8.68
C GLN A 184 1.11 -9.67 9.74
N ILE A 185 1.07 -8.47 10.36
CA ILE A 185 0.09 -8.09 11.39
C ILE A 185 -1.33 -8.16 10.80
N ALA A 186 -1.55 -7.51 9.67
CA ALA A 186 -2.84 -7.52 8.98
C ALA A 186 -3.25 -8.93 8.54
N GLY A 187 -2.30 -9.71 8.01
CA GLY A 187 -2.55 -11.11 7.62
C GLY A 187 -2.97 -12.01 8.79
N ARG A 188 -2.35 -11.85 9.97
CA ARG A 188 -2.74 -12.61 11.19
C ARG A 188 -4.13 -12.22 11.67
N TRP A 189 -4.47 -10.93 11.63
CA TRP A 189 -5.80 -10.46 11.96
C TRP A 189 -6.84 -11.04 11.00
N LEU A 190 -6.62 -10.97 9.69
CA LEU A 190 -7.52 -11.52 8.67
C LEU A 190 -7.75 -13.02 8.86
N ALA A 191 -6.70 -13.79 9.15
CA ALA A 191 -6.80 -15.23 9.38
C ALA A 191 -7.71 -15.59 10.58
N ARG A 192 -7.81 -14.69 11.58
CA ARG A 192 -8.69 -14.89 12.74
C ARG A 192 -10.07 -14.28 12.56
N ALA A 193 -10.19 -13.19 11.82
CA ALA A 193 -11.46 -12.52 11.55
C ALA A 193 -12.37 -13.36 10.64
N GLY A 194 -11.80 -14.28 9.83
CA GLY A 194 -12.55 -15.09 8.87
C GLY A 194 -13.03 -14.25 7.69
N ASP A 195 -14.30 -14.38 7.33
CA ASP A 195 -14.89 -13.61 6.24
C ASP A 195 -15.04 -12.13 6.64
N VAL A 196 -14.29 -11.28 5.98
CA VAL A 196 -14.27 -9.83 6.17
C VAL A 196 -15.08 -9.17 5.06
N ASP A 197 -16.14 -8.48 5.43
CA ASP A 197 -16.95 -7.76 4.46
C ASP A 197 -16.25 -6.50 3.93
N ALA A 198 -16.80 -5.94 2.85
CA ALA A 198 -16.24 -4.76 2.20
C ALA A 198 -16.06 -3.55 3.13
N ALA A 199 -17.00 -3.35 4.07
CA ALA A 199 -16.96 -2.23 5.00
C ALA A 199 -15.83 -2.42 6.02
N LEU A 200 -15.63 -3.63 6.52
CA LEU A 200 -14.61 -3.93 7.52
C LEU A 200 -13.19 -3.80 6.95
N TRP A 201 -12.99 -4.15 5.66
CA TRP A 201 -11.69 -3.95 4.99
C TRP A 201 -11.16 -2.52 5.10
N VAL A 202 -12.04 -1.54 5.03
CA VAL A 202 -11.64 -0.11 5.01
C VAL A 202 -11.89 0.62 6.33
N ASN A 203 -12.74 0.09 7.23
CA ASN A 203 -13.14 0.78 8.44
C ASN A 203 -12.62 0.14 9.74
N VAL A 204 -11.93 -1.00 9.69
CA VAL A 204 -11.42 -1.62 10.92
C VAL A 204 -10.45 -0.67 11.64
N PRO A 205 -10.64 -0.40 12.95
CA PRO A 205 -9.72 0.40 13.74
C PRO A 205 -8.34 -0.28 13.85
N ALA A 206 -7.27 0.53 13.87
CA ALA A 206 -5.91 -0.02 13.94
C ALA A 206 -5.66 -0.82 15.22
N GLU A 207 -6.20 -0.37 16.35
CA GLU A 207 -6.09 -1.08 17.62
C GLU A 207 -6.69 -2.50 17.58
N THR A 208 -7.78 -2.70 16.84
CA THR A 208 -8.38 -4.02 16.64
C THR A 208 -7.44 -4.96 15.88
N VAL A 209 -6.80 -4.47 14.83
CA VAL A 209 -5.86 -5.24 14.03
C VAL A 209 -4.58 -5.54 14.83
N LEU A 210 -4.05 -4.54 15.55
CA LEU A 210 -2.84 -4.68 16.37
C LEU A 210 -3.06 -5.67 17.52
N ALA A 211 -4.21 -5.60 18.22
CA ALA A 211 -4.50 -6.48 19.35
C ALA A 211 -4.39 -7.96 18.95
N VAL A 212 -4.86 -8.31 17.77
CA VAL A 212 -4.82 -9.70 17.25
C VAL A 212 -3.50 -10.01 16.54
N GLY A 213 -3.04 -9.09 15.68
CA GLY A 213 -1.89 -9.31 14.80
C GLY A 213 -0.54 -9.37 15.55
N LEU A 214 -0.46 -8.77 16.74
CA LEU A 214 0.73 -8.79 17.58
C LEU A 214 0.72 -9.92 18.65
N GLU A 215 -0.38 -10.64 18.82
CA GLU A 215 -0.38 -11.79 19.72
C GLU A 215 0.72 -12.77 19.29
N ARG A 216 1.56 -13.14 20.26
CA ARG A 216 2.53 -14.21 20.06
C ARG A 216 1.73 -15.49 19.91
N GLY A 217 1.80 -16.12 18.73
CA GLY A 217 1.27 -17.47 18.59
C GLY A 217 1.83 -18.33 19.74
N THR A 218 0.95 -18.93 20.55
CA THR A 218 1.35 -20.03 21.39
C THR A 218 2.02 -21.03 20.48
N GLN A 219 3.33 -21.20 20.61
CA GLN A 219 4.01 -22.35 20.01
C GLN A 219 3.32 -23.57 20.62
N ASP A 220 2.54 -24.27 19.81
CA ASP A 220 2.13 -25.63 20.13
C ASP A 220 3.41 -26.44 20.29
N SER A 221 3.65 -26.85 21.53
CA SER A 221 4.78 -27.65 21.98
C SER A 221 4.66 -29.07 21.46
#